data_e44e5850ef546a20004f5edf942cc434
#
_entry.id   e44e5850ef546a20004f5edf942cc434
#
_cell.length_a   1.000
_cell.length_b   1.000
_cell.length_c   1.000
_cell.angle_alpha   90.00
_cell.angle_beta   90.00
_cell.angle_gamma   90.00
#
_symmetry.space_group_name_H-M   'P 1'
#
loop_
_entity.id
_entity.type
_entity.pdbx_description
1 polymer ?
#
loop_
_entity_poly.entity_id
_entity_poly.type
_entity_poly.pdbx_seq_one_letter_code
_entity_poly.pdbx_strand_id
1 'polypeptide(L)'
;MNRPIKFRVWHKKFKQWWGIICLNEPILSYDVDNLVFVQYTGCHDSSNNEIYEGDIVQYNNGDVIRIGYVGFMAGIFFLNYPDETDDELGYLLVSNLKVIGN
;
A
#
# COMPACT_ATOMS: atom_id res chain seq x y z
N MET A 1 -0.70 -19.36 5.88
CA MET A 1 0.38 -18.38 6.07
C MET A 1 -0.22 -17.08 6.60
N ASN A 2 0.37 -16.54 7.65
CA ASN A 2 -0.14 -15.33 8.27
C ASN A 2 0.53 -14.11 7.66
N ARG A 3 -0.29 -13.22 7.09
CA ARG A 3 0.19 -11.93 6.64
C ARG A 3 0.35 -11.03 7.87
N PRO A 4 1.49 -10.34 8.02
CA PRO A 4 1.63 -9.35 9.09
C PRO A 4 0.57 -8.27 8.97
N ILE A 5 -0.09 -7.94 10.07
CA ILE A 5 -1.05 -6.84 10.10
C ILE A 5 -0.31 -5.64 10.65
N LYS A 6 0.04 -4.71 9.79
CA LYS A 6 0.74 -3.51 10.19
C LYS A 6 0.32 -2.32 9.34
N PHE A 7 0.52 -1.14 9.89
CA PHE A 7 0.09 0.12 9.29
C PHE A 7 1.27 1.08 9.27
N ARG A 8 1.32 1.89 8.22
CA ARG A 8 2.19 3.05 8.16
C ARG A 8 1.34 4.27 8.48
N VAL A 9 1.87 5.19 9.30
CA VAL A 9 1.11 6.32 9.83
C VAL A 9 1.60 7.61 9.22
N TRP A 10 0.69 8.34 8.57
CA TRP A 10 0.95 9.65 7.99
C TRP A 10 0.34 10.74 8.86
N HIS A 11 1.13 11.76 9.22
CA HIS A 11 0.64 12.91 9.98
C HIS A 11 0.31 14.04 9.02
N LYS A 12 -0.96 14.38 8.90
CA LYS A 12 -1.46 15.36 7.94
C LYS A 12 -0.96 16.77 8.20
N LYS A 13 -0.87 17.15 9.48
CA LYS A 13 -0.43 18.48 9.87
C LYS A 13 1.06 18.71 9.61
N PHE A 14 1.88 17.75 10.00
CA PHE A 14 3.33 17.82 9.82
C PHE A 14 3.78 17.29 8.46
N LYS A 15 2.89 16.69 7.69
CA LYS A 15 3.13 16.17 6.34
C LYS A 15 4.34 15.24 6.31
N GLN A 16 4.37 14.27 7.21
CA GLN A 16 5.45 13.30 7.30
C GLN A 16 4.96 11.96 7.81
N TRP A 17 5.73 10.92 7.50
CA TRP A 17 5.48 9.60 8.04
C TRP A 17 6.01 9.51 9.45
N TRP A 18 5.18 8.96 10.36
CA TRP A 18 5.56 8.79 11.76
C TRP A 18 6.11 7.40 12.06
N GLY A 19 6.02 6.49 11.11
CA GLY A 19 6.58 5.16 11.27
C GLY A 19 5.55 4.07 11.04
N ILE A 20 5.89 2.87 11.48
CA ILE A 20 5.11 1.66 11.27
C ILE A 20 4.63 1.17 12.63
N ILE A 21 3.34 0.82 12.71
CA ILE A 21 2.77 0.18 13.90
C ILE A 21 2.23 -1.19 13.56
N CYS A 22 2.34 -2.10 14.51
CA CYS A 22 1.76 -3.43 14.41
C CYS A 22 0.51 -3.50 15.27
N LEU A 23 -0.40 -4.42 14.93
CA LEU A 23 -1.70 -4.50 15.58
C LEU A 23 -1.62 -4.79 17.08
N ASN A 24 -0.55 -5.43 17.52
CA ASN A 24 -0.35 -5.77 18.93
C ASN A 24 0.22 -4.62 19.77
N GLU A 25 0.45 -3.46 19.18
CA GLU A 25 0.95 -2.29 19.88
C GLU A 25 -0.19 -1.34 20.21
N PRO A 26 -0.22 -0.75 21.42
CA PRO A 26 -1.26 0.23 21.73
C PRO A 26 -1.08 1.49 20.90
N ILE A 27 -2.18 2.00 20.39
CA ILE A 27 -2.19 3.27 19.68
C ILE A 27 -2.41 4.36 20.71
N LEU A 28 -1.33 4.97 21.18
CA LEU A 28 -1.40 6.11 22.06
C LEU A 28 -1.30 7.36 21.22
N SER A 29 -2.44 7.84 20.77
CA SER A 29 -2.46 9.01 19.92
C SER A 29 -3.19 10.15 20.62
N TYR A 30 -2.52 11.28 20.67
CA TYR A 30 -3.09 12.52 21.17
C TYR A 30 -3.68 13.37 20.06
N ASP A 31 -3.49 12.93 18.81
CA ASP A 31 -3.82 13.75 17.63
C ASP A 31 -4.42 12.89 16.51
N VAL A 32 -5.39 12.06 16.90
CA VAL A 32 -5.99 11.06 16.02
C VAL A 32 -6.54 11.69 14.74
N ASP A 33 -7.11 12.90 14.84
CA ASP A 33 -7.73 13.57 13.71
C ASP A 33 -6.74 13.92 12.60
N ASN A 34 -5.45 14.01 12.93
CA ASN A 34 -4.39 14.32 11.98
C ASN A 34 -3.64 13.09 11.48
N LEU A 35 -4.02 11.90 11.92
CA LEU A 35 -3.34 10.67 11.54
C LEU A 35 -4.11 9.93 10.46
N VAL A 36 -3.37 9.44 9.47
CA VAL A 36 -3.91 8.55 8.44
C VAL A 36 -3.15 7.24 8.52
N PHE A 37 -3.90 6.15 8.71
CA PHE A 37 -3.33 4.81 8.81
C PHE A 37 -3.50 4.11 7.46
N VAL A 38 -2.39 3.68 6.86
CA VAL A 38 -2.43 2.91 5.62
C VAL A 38 -1.91 1.51 5.89
N GLN A 39 -2.66 0.52 5.45
CA GLN A 39 -2.39 -0.88 5.77
C GLN A 39 -1.36 -1.48 4.83
N TYR A 40 -0.47 -2.29 5.40
CA TYR A 40 0.45 -3.12 4.62
C TYR A 40 -0.34 -4.20 3.88
N THR A 41 -0.09 -4.34 2.58
CA THR A 41 -0.81 -5.29 1.73
C THR A 41 -0.35 -6.73 1.90
N GLY A 42 0.81 -6.95 2.51
CA GLY A 42 1.46 -8.25 2.54
C GLY A 42 2.31 -8.53 1.31
N CYS A 43 2.37 -7.61 0.36
CA CYS A 43 3.12 -7.76 -0.88
C CYS A 43 4.33 -6.82 -0.92
N HIS A 44 5.32 -7.20 -1.71
CA HIS A 44 6.51 -6.40 -1.97
C HIS A 44 6.61 -6.10 -3.46
N ASP A 45 7.38 -5.07 -3.81
CA ASP A 45 7.70 -4.81 -5.21
C ASP A 45 9.02 -5.52 -5.62
N SER A 46 9.46 -5.27 -6.85
CA SER A 46 10.67 -5.91 -7.41
C SER A 46 11.95 -5.52 -6.68
N SER A 47 11.95 -4.42 -5.96
CA SER A 47 13.10 -3.94 -5.17
C SER A 47 12.95 -4.28 -3.69
N ASN A 48 12.00 -5.15 -3.34
CA ASN A 48 11.71 -5.57 -1.97
C ASN A 48 11.16 -4.46 -1.08
N ASN A 49 10.56 -3.43 -1.68
CA ASN A 49 9.83 -2.41 -0.94
C ASN A 49 8.44 -2.93 -0.58
N GLU A 50 8.03 -2.76 0.66
CA GLU A 50 6.69 -3.11 1.09
C GLU A 50 5.65 -2.22 0.40
N ILE A 51 4.54 -2.83 -0.03
CA ILE A 51 3.45 -2.11 -0.69
C ILE A 51 2.34 -1.87 0.31
N TYR A 52 1.95 -0.62 0.47
CA TYR A 52 0.88 -0.20 1.37
C TYR A 52 -0.31 0.33 0.58
N GLU A 53 -1.48 0.29 1.20
CA GLU A 53 -2.66 0.94 0.67
C GLU A 53 -2.36 2.42 0.38
N GLY A 54 -2.80 2.90 -0.79
CA GLY A 54 -2.56 4.27 -1.22
C GLY A 54 -1.27 4.46 -2.00
N ASP A 55 -0.37 3.47 -2.02
CA ASP A 55 0.86 3.56 -2.81
C ASP A 55 0.55 3.64 -4.29
N ILE A 56 1.38 4.37 -5.02
CA ILE A 56 1.33 4.42 -6.49
C ILE A 56 2.34 3.40 -7.00
N VAL A 57 1.85 2.46 -7.81
CA VAL A 57 2.63 1.31 -8.25
C VAL A 57 2.61 1.23 -9.77
N GLN A 58 3.79 1.02 -10.34
CA GLN A 58 3.95 0.72 -11.75
C GLN A 58 3.95 -0.79 -11.95
N TYR A 59 3.09 -1.25 -12.84
CA TYR A 59 3.05 -2.65 -13.28
C TYR A 59 3.61 -2.73 -14.70
N ASN A 60 4.63 -3.55 -14.89
CA ASN A 60 5.28 -3.73 -16.20
C ASN A 60 5.51 -5.22 -16.41
N ASN A 61 4.75 -5.82 -17.34
CA ASN A 61 4.86 -7.24 -17.66
C ASN A 61 5.69 -7.52 -18.93
N GLY A 62 6.37 -6.48 -19.46
CA GLY A 62 7.14 -6.59 -20.69
C GLY A 62 6.38 -6.12 -21.93
N ASP A 63 5.06 -6.28 -21.95
CA ASP A 63 4.22 -5.87 -23.08
C ASP A 63 3.50 -4.55 -22.81
N VAL A 64 3.09 -4.36 -21.56
CA VAL A 64 2.28 -3.21 -21.14
C VAL A 64 2.87 -2.64 -19.88
N ILE A 65 2.90 -1.30 -19.80
CA ILE A 65 3.25 -0.57 -18.57
C ILE A 65 2.00 0.16 -18.12
N ARG A 66 1.59 -0.09 -16.87
CA ARG A 66 0.43 0.55 -16.27
C ARG A 66 0.81 1.14 -14.91
N ILE A 67 0.19 2.25 -14.56
CA ILE A 67 0.40 2.91 -13.27
C ILE A 67 -0.95 3.02 -12.59
N GLY A 68 -1.01 2.57 -11.35
CA GLY A 68 -2.23 2.62 -10.57
C GLY A 68 -1.96 2.90 -9.10
N TYR A 69 -3.01 2.98 -8.31
CA TYR A 69 -2.91 3.12 -6.87
C TYR A 69 -3.50 1.91 -6.18
N VAL A 70 -2.96 1.60 -5.01
CA VAL A 70 -3.39 0.44 -4.22
C VAL A 70 -4.63 0.81 -3.42
N GLY A 71 -5.73 0.10 -3.66
CA GLY A 71 -6.98 0.23 -2.90
C GLY A 71 -7.32 -1.06 -2.20
N PHE A 72 -8.30 -0.98 -1.31
CA PHE A 72 -8.78 -2.11 -0.55
C PHE A 72 -10.30 -2.16 -0.62
N MET A 73 -10.85 -3.31 -1.01
CA MET A 73 -12.29 -3.48 -1.11
C MET A 73 -12.64 -4.94 -0.89
N ALA A 74 -13.66 -5.17 -0.06
CA ALA A 74 -14.18 -6.51 0.22
C ALA A 74 -13.09 -7.48 0.72
N GLY A 75 -12.15 -6.97 1.54
CA GLY A 75 -11.07 -7.79 2.09
C GLY A 75 -9.89 -8.04 1.16
N ILE A 76 -9.88 -7.42 -0.02
CA ILE A 76 -8.88 -7.66 -1.05
C ILE A 76 -8.20 -6.36 -1.46
N PHE A 77 -6.87 -6.41 -1.66
CA PHE A 77 -6.13 -5.28 -2.20
C PHE A 77 -6.09 -5.36 -3.72
N PHE A 78 -6.35 -4.21 -4.34
CA PHE A 78 -6.37 -4.06 -5.80
C PHE A 78 -5.39 -2.98 -6.23
N LEU A 79 -4.85 -3.14 -7.44
CA LEU A 79 -4.17 -2.07 -8.14
C LEU A 79 -5.19 -1.46 -9.09
N ASN A 80 -5.60 -0.22 -8.81
CA ASN A 80 -6.64 0.48 -9.56
C ASN A 80 -6.02 1.43 -10.58
N TYR A 81 -6.48 1.36 -11.82
CA TYR A 81 -5.94 2.14 -12.92
C TYR A 81 -6.86 3.30 -13.29
N PRO A 82 -6.33 4.36 -13.95
CA PRO A 82 -7.14 5.52 -14.31
C PRO A 82 -8.32 5.23 -15.25
N ASP A 83 -8.26 4.13 -16.01
CA ASP A 83 -9.34 3.73 -16.93
C ASP A 83 -10.48 2.97 -16.24
N GLU A 84 -10.51 3.00 -14.91
CA GLU A 84 -11.52 2.33 -14.07
C GLU A 84 -11.43 0.80 -14.09
N THR A 85 -10.36 0.24 -14.65
CA THR A 85 -10.06 -1.19 -14.51
C THR A 85 -9.16 -1.41 -13.32
N ASP A 86 -9.07 -2.66 -12.86
CA ASP A 86 -8.22 -3.03 -11.74
C ASP A 86 -7.67 -4.45 -11.90
N ASP A 87 -6.61 -4.73 -11.16
CA ASP A 87 -6.07 -6.07 -11.00
C ASP A 87 -5.97 -6.38 -9.51
N GLU A 88 -6.28 -7.61 -9.14
CA GLU A 88 -6.06 -8.06 -7.77
C GLU A 88 -4.57 -8.16 -7.51
N LEU A 89 -4.08 -7.40 -6.54
CA LEU A 89 -2.65 -7.24 -6.29
C LEU A 89 -1.94 -8.58 -6.05
N GLY A 90 -2.59 -9.48 -5.34
CA GLY A 90 -2.00 -10.79 -5.00
C GLY A 90 -1.75 -11.69 -6.19
N TYR A 91 -2.35 -11.42 -7.34
CA TYR A 91 -2.14 -12.21 -8.56
C TYR A 91 -1.06 -11.65 -9.47
N LEU A 92 -0.56 -10.46 -9.17
CA LEU A 92 0.49 -9.85 -9.98
C LEU A 92 1.86 -10.36 -9.54
N LEU A 93 2.74 -10.60 -10.51
CA LEU A 93 4.10 -11.04 -10.20
C LEU A 93 4.89 -9.90 -9.56
N VAL A 94 5.53 -10.18 -8.44
CA VAL A 94 6.35 -9.21 -7.71
C VAL A 94 7.41 -8.57 -8.60
N SER A 95 8.03 -9.37 -9.49
CA SER A 95 9.07 -8.86 -10.39
C SER A 95 8.56 -7.78 -11.36
N ASN A 96 7.24 -7.67 -11.54
CA ASN A 96 6.63 -6.70 -12.44
C ASN A 96 6.15 -5.43 -11.71
N LEU A 97 6.28 -5.38 -10.39
CA LEU A 97 5.77 -4.29 -9.58
C LEU A 97 6.88 -3.35 -9.12
N LYS A 98 6.60 -2.05 -9.11
CA LYS A 98 7.52 -1.06 -8.57
C LYS A 98 6.73 0.07 -7.92
N VAL A 99 6.98 0.30 -6.63
CA VAL A 99 6.41 1.46 -5.93
C VAL A 99 7.11 2.72 -6.42
N ILE A 100 6.34 3.69 -6.92
CA ILE A 100 6.89 4.93 -7.47
C ILE A 100 6.40 6.18 -6.74
N GLY A 101 5.51 6.02 -5.75
CA GLY A 101 5.02 7.13 -4.95
C GLY A 101 4.01 6.66 -3.91
N ASN A 102 3.51 7.63 -3.15
CA ASN A 102 2.49 7.36 -2.13
C ASN A 102 1.63 8.59 -1.84
#